data_1167d0064f522bda3afe7d6a024e001b
#
_entry.id   1167d0064f522bda3afe7d6a024e001b
#
_cell.length_a   1.000
_cell.length_b   1.000
_cell.length_c   1.000
_cell.angle_alpha   90.00
_cell.angle_beta   90.00
_cell.angle_gamma   90.00
#
_symmetry.space_group_name_H-M   'P 1'
#
loop_
_entity.id
_entity.type
_entity.pdbx_description
1 polymer ?
#
loop_
_entity_poly.entity_id
_entity_poly.type
_entity_poly.pdbx_seq_one_letter_code
_entity_poly.pdbx_strand_id
1 'polypeptide(L)'
;VKLFSGTPLSQFSDRPAEPQAPEAAGGAKPEGRKTAASKGAPKAGAPVARALPAIPEAPATTPVRVVPLARLAAGGRWRIEAMRSISEPLLLWFTRGQGRITVGGVTRGYGAHNAVFIPAGTMYGYEAGPQSYGNAVFFGRGCTLDLPAVPLHLRVREVGPQAELSGLIDNIQRELESGRPGAERAARHHLGLLGVWLERNGETALDGKKPDAARRLAARYTELLEGEFRSGKGVSDYARALGVTPTHLTRVCNQTCGRSASDLLHDRVIFEARMMLSETRLPIARIAEALGFTSAAYFTRAFQHRAGKTPSAFRRAG
;
A
#
# COMPACT_ATOMS: atom_id res chain seq x y z
N VAL A 1 -24.53 -7.36 11.80
CA VAL A 1 -23.75 -6.48 10.93
C VAL A 1 -23.35 -7.30 9.73
N LYS A 2 -24.02 -7.10 8.57
CA LYS A 2 -23.70 -7.81 7.32
C LYS A 2 -22.35 -7.29 6.83
N LEU A 3 -21.34 -8.12 6.91
CA LEU A 3 -20.03 -7.90 6.26
C LEU A 3 -20.23 -8.09 4.76
N PHE A 4 -20.04 -7.02 4.00
CA PHE A 4 -20.09 -7.05 2.54
C PHE A 4 -18.96 -7.94 2.02
N SER A 5 -19.30 -9.06 1.40
CA SER A 5 -18.38 -9.85 0.60
C SER A 5 -18.11 -9.10 -0.70
N GLY A 6 -16.96 -8.46 -0.80
CA GLY A 6 -16.55 -7.76 -2.02
C GLY A 6 -16.27 -8.74 -3.14
N THR A 7 -16.74 -8.43 -4.33
CA THR A 7 -16.52 -9.18 -5.57
C THR A 7 -15.04 -9.14 -5.97
N PRO A 8 -14.40 -10.27 -6.34
CA PRO A 8 -13.00 -10.28 -6.79
C PRO A 8 -12.77 -9.40 -8.03
N LEU A 9 -11.58 -8.83 -8.20
CA LEU A 9 -11.22 -8.04 -9.40
C LEU A 9 -11.46 -8.82 -10.71
N SER A 10 -11.25 -10.14 -10.70
CA SER A 10 -11.49 -11.03 -11.82
C SER A 10 -12.96 -11.14 -12.24
N GLN A 11 -13.92 -10.84 -11.36
CA GLN A 11 -15.34 -10.84 -11.69
C GLN A 11 -15.80 -9.53 -12.36
N PHE A 12 -14.94 -8.53 -12.42
CA PHE A 12 -15.20 -7.31 -13.17
C PHE A 12 -14.57 -7.32 -14.59
N SER A 13 -13.98 -8.42 -14.98
CA SER A 13 -13.46 -8.62 -16.34
C SER A 13 -14.63 -9.06 -17.23
N ASP A 14 -15.56 -8.16 -17.53
CA ASP A 14 -16.39 -8.27 -18.72
C ASP A 14 -15.48 -8.08 -19.93
N ARG A 15 -14.93 -9.20 -20.43
CA ARG A 15 -14.57 -9.25 -21.84
C ARG A 15 -15.90 -9.13 -22.58
N PRO A 16 -16.09 -8.14 -23.43
CA PRO A 16 -17.15 -8.22 -24.42
C PRO A 16 -16.86 -9.49 -25.24
N ALA A 17 -17.88 -10.37 -25.35
CA ALA A 17 -17.82 -11.50 -26.24
C ALA A 17 -17.43 -10.98 -27.63
N GLU A 18 -16.37 -11.55 -28.20
CA GLU A 18 -16.04 -11.32 -29.60
C GLU A 18 -17.27 -11.69 -30.45
N PRO A 19 -17.72 -10.82 -31.37
CA PRO A 19 -18.80 -11.19 -32.25
C PRO A 19 -18.32 -12.35 -33.13
N GLN A 20 -18.98 -13.49 -33.00
CA GLN A 20 -18.81 -14.62 -33.91
C GLN A 20 -19.14 -14.14 -35.32
N ALA A 21 -18.18 -14.25 -36.24
CA ALA A 21 -18.38 -14.01 -37.64
C ALA A 21 -19.41 -15.02 -38.20
N PRO A 22 -20.38 -14.58 -39.03
CA PRO A 22 -21.29 -15.51 -39.69
C PRO A 22 -20.53 -16.27 -40.79
N GLU A 23 -20.75 -17.59 -40.82
CA GLU A 23 -20.30 -18.50 -41.88
C GLU A 23 -20.75 -18.02 -43.24
N ALA A 24 -19.82 -17.95 -44.17
CA ALA A 24 -20.03 -17.59 -45.56
C ALA A 24 -20.58 -18.80 -46.35
N ALA A 25 -21.76 -18.66 -46.88
CA ALA A 25 -22.27 -19.51 -48.00
C ALA A 25 -21.92 -18.88 -49.35
N GLY A 26 -21.45 -19.74 -50.22
CA GLY A 26 -20.80 -19.60 -51.47
C GLY A 26 -21.39 -18.74 -52.59
N GLY A 27 -20.53 -18.47 -53.58
CA GLY A 27 -20.95 -18.40 -54.97
C GLY A 27 -20.52 -17.17 -55.75
N ALA A 28 -19.63 -17.42 -56.74
CA ALA A 28 -19.52 -16.78 -58.09
C ALA A 28 -18.69 -15.49 -58.25
N LYS A 29 -17.57 -15.68 -58.96
CA LYS A 29 -16.93 -14.68 -59.88
C LYS A 29 -17.84 -14.27 -61.03
N PRO A 30 -17.70 -13.11 -61.71
CA PRO A 30 -16.60 -12.90 -62.64
C PRO A 30 -15.98 -11.49 -62.77
N GLU A 31 -14.75 -11.50 -63.21
CA GLU A 31 -13.99 -10.65 -64.13
C GLU A 31 -14.45 -9.23 -64.51
N GLY A 32 -13.47 -8.32 -64.50
CA GLY A 32 -13.39 -7.33 -65.54
C GLY A 32 -12.92 -5.91 -65.18
N ARG A 33 -11.64 -5.60 -65.37
CA ARG A 33 -11.10 -4.52 -66.17
C ARG A 33 -10.89 -3.10 -65.57
N LYS A 34 -9.58 -2.76 -65.51
CA LYS A 34 -8.90 -1.53 -65.98
C LYS A 34 -9.02 -0.20 -65.28
N THR A 35 -7.85 0.16 -64.73
CA THR A 35 -7.09 1.43 -64.90
C THR A 35 -7.79 2.76 -64.73
N ALA A 36 -7.32 3.54 -63.76
CA ALA A 36 -6.85 4.91 -63.98
C ALA A 36 -6.07 5.45 -62.77
N ALA A 37 -4.93 6.04 -63.05
CA ALA A 37 -4.09 6.77 -62.11
C ALA A 37 -4.74 8.07 -61.68
N SER A 38 -4.58 8.45 -60.41
CA SER A 38 -4.67 9.86 -60.02
C SER A 38 -4.05 10.14 -58.66
N LYS A 39 -3.03 10.93 -58.70
CA LYS A 39 -2.62 12.05 -57.83
C LYS A 39 -2.62 11.89 -56.31
N GLY A 40 -1.42 12.12 -55.83
CA GLY A 40 -0.99 12.23 -54.42
C GLY A 40 -1.93 12.99 -53.51
N ALA A 41 -2.22 12.33 -52.39
CA ALA A 41 -2.70 12.96 -51.17
C ALA A 41 -1.53 13.22 -50.23
N PRO A 42 -1.51 14.34 -49.48
CA PRO A 42 -0.44 14.66 -48.57
C PRO A 42 -0.42 13.64 -47.43
N LYS A 43 0.77 13.12 -47.10
CA LYS A 43 1.01 12.29 -45.93
C LYS A 43 0.54 13.08 -44.69
N ALA A 44 -0.56 12.63 -44.11
CA ALA A 44 -0.92 13.02 -42.75
C ALA A 44 0.24 12.63 -41.82
N GLY A 45 0.85 13.63 -41.22
CA GLY A 45 1.88 13.43 -40.22
C GLY A 45 1.32 12.53 -39.09
N ALA A 46 2.06 11.48 -38.74
CA ALA A 46 1.76 10.65 -37.61
C ALA A 46 1.56 11.56 -36.37
N PRO A 47 0.55 11.33 -35.55
CA PRO A 47 0.38 12.10 -34.33
C PRO A 47 1.64 11.93 -33.49
N VAL A 48 2.36 13.03 -33.25
CA VAL A 48 3.47 13.06 -32.29
C VAL A 48 2.87 12.65 -30.96
N ALA A 49 3.19 11.47 -30.48
CA ALA A 49 2.79 10.99 -29.17
C ALA A 49 3.35 11.99 -28.15
N ARG A 50 2.49 12.87 -27.66
CA ARG A 50 2.82 13.84 -26.62
C ARG A 50 3.29 13.02 -25.42
N ALA A 51 4.57 13.11 -25.11
CA ALA A 51 5.15 12.44 -23.95
C ALA A 51 4.31 12.80 -22.72
N LEU A 52 3.67 11.79 -22.14
CA LEU A 52 2.80 11.97 -20.99
C LEU A 52 3.70 12.22 -19.76
N PRO A 53 3.31 13.11 -18.86
CA PRO A 53 4.13 13.39 -17.67
C PRO A 53 4.40 12.09 -16.91
N ALA A 54 5.68 11.87 -16.58
CA ALA A 54 6.10 10.73 -15.77
C ALA A 54 5.42 10.81 -14.39
N ILE A 55 5.10 9.67 -13.82
CA ILE A 55 4.65 9.59 -12.42
C ILE A 55 5.84 10.09 -11.59
N PRO A 56 5.65 11.07 -10.68
CA PRO A 56 6.75 11.55 -9.85
C PRO A 56 7.35 10.38 -9.08
N GLU A 57 8.63 10.10 -9.29
CA GLU A 57 9.35 9.20 -8.41
C GLU A 57 9.45 9.82 -7.02
N ALA A 58 9.15 9.02 -6.00
CA ALA A 58 9.32 9.48 -4.63
C ALA A 58 10.80 9.77 -4.37
N PRO A 59 11.15 10.83 -3.63
CA PRO A 59 12.54 11.24 -3.39
C PRO A 59 13.36 10.07 -2.84
N ALA A 60 14.62 9.96 -3.30
CA ALA A 60 15.52 8.87 -2.90
C ALA A 60 15.76 8.84 -1.38
N THR A 61 15.75 10.01 -0.75
CA THR A 61 15.89 10.17 0.71
C THR A 61 14.74 10.98 1.28
N THR A 62 14.28 10.62 2.47
CA THR A 62 13.32 11.41 3.25
C THR A 62 13.91 11.67 4.64
N PRO A 63 13.61 12.84 5.26
CA PRO A 63 14.11 13.14 6.59
C PRO A 63 13.46 12.25 7.65
N VAL A 64 14.18 12.08 8.76
CA VAL A 64 13.63 11.55 10.00
C VAL A 64 12.52 12.49 10.49
N ARG A 65 11.43 11.91 10.99
CA ARG A 65 10.33 12.70 11.55
C ARG A 65 9.60 11.94 12.65
N VAL A 66 9.15 12.67 13.65
CA VAL A 66 8.27 12.19 14.71
C VAL A 66 6.91 12.85 14.53
N VAL A 67 5.86 12.06 14.48
CA VAL A 67 4.49 12.54 14.23
C VAL A 67 3.55 11.95 15.27
N PRO A 68 2.76 12.75 16.00
CA PRO A 68 1.71 12.24 16.86
C PRO A 68 0.74 11.34 16.10
N LEU A 69 0.35 10.19 16.67
CA LEU A 69 -0.54 9.21 16.00
C LEU A 69 -1.86 9.84 15.54
N ALA A 70 -2.39 10.79 16.31
CA ALA A 70 -3.62 11.51 15.93
C ALA A 70 -3.47 12.26 14.60
N ARG A 71 -2.28 12.78 14.27
CA ARG A 71 -2.02 13.47 13.00
C ARG A 71 -1.95 12.53 11.81
N LEU A 72 -1.65 11.25 12.00
CA LEU A 72 -1.62 10.28 10.90
C LEU A 72 -3.01 10.06 10.30
N ALA A 73 -4.07 10.26 11.07
CA ALA A 73 -5.46 10.20 10.62
C ALA A 73 -5.97 11.53 10.03
N ALA A 74 -5.16 12.59 10.04
CA ALA A 74 -5.54 13.87 9.46
C ALA A 74 -5.85 13.70 7.95
N GLY A 75 -7.01 14.16 7.52
CA GLY A 75 -7.53 13.92 6.17
C GLY A 75 -8.32 12.62 5.99
N GLY A 76 -8.58 11.88 7.09
CA GLY A 76 -9.51 10.75 7.12
C GLY A 76 -8.91 9.45 7.64
N ARG A 77 -9.75 8.67 8.31
CA ARG A 77 -9.37 7.36 8.90
C ARG A 77 -8.78 6.37 7.88
N TRP A 78 -9.16 6.48 6.61
CA TRP A 78 -8.61 5.66 5.54
C TRP A 78 -7.08 5.73 5.43
N ARG A 79 -6.47 6.85 5.89
CA ARG A 79 -5.01 7.02 5.88
C ARG A 79 -4.28 6.06 6.80
N ILE A 80 -4.95 5.56 7.82
CA ILE A 80 -4.38 4.63 8.82
C ILE A 80 -5.00 3.23 8.76
N GLU A 81 -6.27 3.11 8.37
CA GLU A 81 -7.00 1.83 8.37
C GLU A 81 -6.80 1.02 7.10
N ALA A 82 -6.64 1.68 5.94
CA ALA A 82 -6.37 0.98 4.70
C ALA A 82 -4.98 0.33 4.72
N MET A 83 -4.90 -0.89 4.17
CA MET A 83 -3.62 -1.57 4.01
C MET A 83 -2.72 -0.81 3.05
N ARG A 84 -1.53 -0.46 3.51
CA ARG A 84 -0.52 0.29 2.77
C ARG A 84 0.87 -0.14 3.17
N SER A 85 1.88 0.20 2.39
CA SER A 85 3.26 0.19 2.83
C SER A 85 3.90 1.57 2.71
N ILE A 86 5.03 1.73 3.34
CA ILE A 86 5.90 2.89 3.22
C ILE A 86 7.31 2.42 2.89
N SER A 87 8.04 3.25 2.17
CA SER A 87 9.40 2.95 1.72
C SER A 87 10.49 3.28 2.73
N GLU A 88 10.10 3.54 3.97
CA GLU A 88 10.98 3.82 5.10
C GLU A 88 10.56 3.01 6.32
N PRO A 89 11.46 2.65 7.24
CA PRO A 89 11.08 1.99 8.48
C PRO A 89 10.23 2.90 9.36
N LEU A 90 9.30 2.31 10.11
CA LEU A 90 8.35 3.00 10.98
C LEU A 90 8.27 2.33 12.33
N LEU A 91 8.33 3.11 13.41
CA LEU A 91 7.97 2.68 14.75
C LEU A 91 6.70 3.40 15.20
N LEU A 92 5.69 2.64 15.61
CA LEU A 92 4.49 3.15 16.26
C LEU A 92 4.61 2.87 17.77
N TRP A 93 4.62 3.92 18.57
CA TRP A 93 4.60 3.83 20.04
C TRP A 93 3.23 4.29 20.56
N PHE A 94 2.45 3.33 21.07
CA PHE A 94 1.12 3.58 21.65
C PHE A 94 1.24 3.78 23.16
N THR A 95 1.05 5.00 23.64
CA THR A 95 1.12 5.32 25.07
C THR A 95 -0.22 5.13 25.76
N ARG A 96 -1.34 5.29 25.03
CA ARG A 96 -2.72 5.10 25.52
C ARG A 96 -3.61 4.55 24.43
N GLY A 97 -4.76 4.01 24.83
CA GLY A 97 -5.77 3.48 23.94
C GLY A 97 -5.53 2.03 23.56
N GLN A 98 -6.39 1.54 22.72
CA GLN A 98 -6.34 0.16 22.22
C GLN A 98 -6.97 0.07 20.85
N GLY A 99 -6.64 -0.97 20.11
CA GLY A 99 -7.18 -1.21 18.78
C GLY A 99 -6.59 -2.47 18.17
N ARG A 100 -6.69 -2.56 16.85
CA ARG A 100 -6.11 -3.65 16.07
C ARG A 100 -5.14 -3.09 15.04
N ILE A 101 -4.04 -3.79 14.85
CA ILE A 101 -3.05 -3.49 13.82
C ILE A 101 -2.76 -4.74 13.01
N THR A 102 -2.75 -4.60 11.69
CA THR A 102 -2.33 -5.65 10.77
C THR A 102 -0.98 -5.29 10.21
N VAL A 103 0.01 -6.17 10.34
CA VAL A 103 1.36 -6.00 9.79
C VAL A 103 1.75 -7.29 9.09
N GLY A 104 2.21 -7.20 7.83
CA GLY A 104 2.60 -8.37 7.06
C GLY A 104 1.51 -9.44 6.97
N GLY A 105 0.24 -9.05 6.82
CA GLY A 105 -0.90 -9.97 6.74
C GLY A 105 -1.30 -10.64 8.06
N VAL A 106 -0.78 -10.19 9.21
CA VAL A 106 -1.14 -10.71 10.54
C VAL A 106 -1.74 -9.62 11.40
N THR A 107 -2.98 -9.82 11.85
CA THR A 107 -3.67 -8.88 12.76
C THR A 107 -3.45 -9.26 14.21
N ARG A 108 -3.10 -8.25 15.01
CA ARG A 108 -2.95 -8.34 16.47
C ARG A 108 -3.64 -7.16 17.14
N GLY A 109 -4.10 -7.37 18.38
CA GLY A 109 -4.53 -6.28 19.26
C GLY A 109 -3.32 -5.50 19.77
N TYR A 110 -3.44 -4.18 19.81
CA TYR A 110 -2.51 -3.34 20.58
C TYR A 110 -3.24 -2.65 21.71
N GLY A 111 -2.50 -2.26 22.74
CA GLY A 111 -2.96 -1.50 23.89
C GLY A 111 -1.95 -0.45 24.30
N ALA A 112 -2.15 0.15 25.48
CA ALA A 112 -1.17 1.06 26.05
C ALA A 112 0.20 0.37 26.20
N HIS A 113 1.26 1.14 26.00
CA HIS A 113 2.66 0.70 26.06
C HIS A 113 3.00 -0.45 25.09
N ASN A 114 2.37 -0.42 23.89
CA ASN A 114 2.79 -1.29 22.79
C ASN A 114 3.64 -0.51 21.81
N ALA A 115 4.80 -1.07 21.44
CA ALA A 115 5.66 -0.59 20.37
C ALA A 115 5.56 -1.56 19.19
N VAL A 116 5.28 -1.02 17.99
CA VAL A 116 5.19 -1.82 16.77
C VAL A 116 6.19 -1.27 15.75
N PHE A 117 7.25 -2.05 15.50
CA PHE A 117 8.23 -1.72 14.47
C PHE A 117 7.84 -2.39 13.15
N ILE A 118 7.90 -1.63 12.07
CA ILE A 118 7.48 -2.02 10.73
C ILE A 118 8.64 -1.72 9.78
N PRO A 119 9.33 -2.72 9.24
CA PRO A 119 10.37 -2.53 8.23
C PRO A 119 9.83 -1.86 6.97
N ALA A 120 10.70 -1.17 6.23
CA ALA A 120 10.36 -0.59 4.93
C ALA A 120 9.74 -1.64 3.98
N GLY A 121 8.77 -1.24 3.17
CA GLY A 121 8.09 -2.13 2.23
C GLY A 121 7.08 -3.10 2.86
N THR A 122 6.99 -3.17 4.18
CA THR A 122 6.03 -4.05 4.86
C THR A 122 4.63 -3.45 4.82
N MET A 123 3.67 -4.25 4.37
CA MET A 123 2.26 -3.86 4.31
C MET A 123 1.65 -3.81 5.72
N TYR A 124 1.01 -2.69 6.06
CA TYR A 124 0.37 -2.50 7.35
C TYR A 124 -0.87 -1.60 7.28
N GLY A 125 -1.70 -1.68 8.32
CA GLY A 125 -2.82 -0.78 8.57
C GLY A 125 -3.28 -0.97 10.01
N TYR A 126 -3.80 0.07 10.65
CA TYR A 126 -4.31 -0.05 12.01
C TYR A 126 -5.60 0.73 12.22
N GLU A 127 -6.45 0.17 13.07
CA GLU A 127 -7.69 0.80 13.52
C GLU A 127 -7.37 1.56 14.82
N ALA A 128 -7.39 2.89 14.76
CA ALA A 128 -7.21 3.71 15.96
C ALA A 128 -8.53 3.81 16.72
N GLY A 129 -8.53 3.38 17.95
CA GLY A 129 -9.60 3.70 18.89
C GLY A 129 -9.66 5.22 19.17
N PRO A 130 -10.80 5.73 19.68
CA PRO A 130 -11.01 7.18 19.90
C PRO A 130 -10.01 7.82 20.88
N GLN A 131 -9.35 7.03 21.70
CA GLN A 131 -8.37 7.48 22.70
C GLN A 131 -6.97 6.90 22.46
N SER A 132 -6.62 6.63 21.20
CA SER A 132 -5.28 6.15 20.87
C SER A 132 -4.30 7.33 20.77
N TYR A 133 -3.36 7.39 21.72
CA TYR A 133 -2.29 8.39 21.79
C TYR A 133 -0.93 7.74 21.67
N GLY A 134 0.04 8.51 21.25
CA GLY A 134 1.43 8.11 21.07
C GLY A 134 2.07 8.77 19.87
N ASN A 135 3.22 8.25 19.46
CA ASN A 135 4.04 8.80 18.39
C ASN A 135 4.35 7.75 17.34
N ALA A 136 4.47 8.22 16.11
CA ALA A 136 5.05 7.50 14.98
C ALA A 136 6.43 8.08 14.68
N VAL A 137 7.47 7.27 14.69
CA VAL A 137 8.83 7.63 14.31
C VAL A 137 9.10 7.05 12.93
N PHE A 138 9.28 7.91 11.95
CA PHE A 138 9.71 7.57 10.60
C PHE A 138 11.22 7.72 10.52
N PHE A 139 11.91 6.64 10.19
CA PHE A 139 13.38 6.59 10.18
C PHE A 139 14.02 7.29 8.99
N GLY A 140 13.19 7.68 8.02
CA GLY A 140 13.65 8.26 6.76
C GLY A 140 14.03 7.20 5.73
N ARG A 141 13.81 7.55 4.46
CA ARG A 141 14.24 6.70 3.34
C ARG A 141 15.74 6.80 3.17
N GLY A 142 16.41 5.68 2.91
CA GLY A 142 17.87 5.61 2.84
C GLY A 142 18.53 5.52 4.23
N CYS A 143 17.76 5.20 5.28
CA CYS A 143 18.29 4.91 6.60
C CYS A 143 19.30 3.75 6.52
N THR A 144 20.53 4.00 6.96
CA THR A 144 21.65 3.02 6.96
C THR A 144 21.86 2.36 8.31
N LEU A 145 20.93 2.57 9.27
CA LEU A 145 21.00 1.95 10.58
C LEU A 145 20.72 0.45 10.48
N ASP A 146 21.40 -0.31 11.30
CA ASP A 146 21.08 -1.72 11.51
C ASP A 146 19.78 -1.83 12.30
N LEU A 147 18.72 -2.25 11.61
CA LEU A 147 17.36 -2.33 12.14
C LEU A 147 16.81 -3.74 11.96
N PRO A 148 15.87 -4.18 12.79
CA PRO A 148 15.25 -5.48 12.62
C PRO A 148 14.67 -5.67 11.22
N ALA A 149 15.03 -6.78 10.55
CA ALA A 149 14.52 -7.10 9.21
C ALA A 149 13.07 -7.59 9.22
N VAL A 150 12.53 -7.91 10.39
CA VAL A 150 11.17 -8.44 10.56
C VAL A 150 10.34 -7.50 11.44
N PRO A 151 9.01 -7.46 11.25
CA PRO A 151 8.15 -6.67 12.11
C PRO A 151 8.20 -7.13 13.56
N LEU A 152 8.29 -6.18 14.49
CA LEU A 152 8.22 -6.44 15.91
C LEU A 152 6.92 -5.89 16.49
N HIS A 153 6.32 -6.64 17.41
CA HIS A 153 5.17 -6.18 18.20
C HIS A 153 5.48 -6.42 19.68
N LEU A 154 5.93 -5.36 20.35
CA LEU A 154 6.45 -5.39 21.71
C LEU A 154 5.40 -4.89 22.69
N ARG A 155 5.18 -5.64 23.77
CA ARG A 155 4.44 -5.16 24.96
C ARG A 155 5.45 -4.75 26.01
N VAL A 156 5.69 -3.45 26.12
CA VAL A 156 6.68 -2.89 27.05
C VAL A 156 6.01 -2.78 28.43
N ARG A 157 6.20 -3.78 29.29
CA ARG A 157 5.50 -3.87 30.58
C ARG A 157 6.20 -3.09 31.66
N GLU A 158 7.52 -3.02 31.63
CA GLU A 158 8.34 -2.42 32.68
C GLU A 158 8.47 -0.91 32.47
N VAL A 159 8.45 -0.17 33.56
CA VAL A 159 8.51 1.30 33.57
C VAL A 159 9.84 1.81 33.01
N GLY A 160 10.96 1.13 33.31
CA GLY A 160 12.29 1.49 32.82
C GLY A 160 12.37 1.55 31.32
N PRO A 161 12.12 0.43 30.60
CA PRO A 161 12.07 0.41 29.13
C PRO A 161 11.03 1.34 28.50
N GLN A 162 9.88 1.59 29.17
CA GLN A 162 8.89 2.59 28.72
C GLN A 162 9.46 4.01 28.76
N ALA A 163 10.11 4.36 29.86
CA ALA A 163 10.73 5.67 30.05
C ALA A 163 11.90 5.87 29.07
N GLU A 164 12.73 4.84 28.87
CA GLU A 164 13.84 4.85 27.90
C GLU A 164 13.33 5.10 26.47
N LEU A 165 12.33 4.32 26.00
CA LEU A 165 11.75 4.48 24.68
C LEU A 165 11.14 5.88 24.48
N SER A 166 10.35 6.34 25.45
CA SER A 166 9.75 7.67 25.39
C SER A 166 10.81 8.77 25.36
N GLY A 167 11.84 8.66 26.22
CA GLY A 167 12.96 9.60 26.26
C GLY A 167 13.76 9.66 24.95
N LEU A 168 13.98 8.51 24.29
CA LEU A 168 14.63 8.47 22.98
C LEU A 168 13.79 9.19 21.91
N ILE A 169 12.48 8.94 21.88
CA ILE A 169 11.56 9.61 20.94
C ILE A 169 11.50 11.12 21.19
N ASP A 170 11.41 11.54 22.44
CA ASP A 170 11.38 12.94 22.84
C ASP A 170 12.70 13.65 22.48
N ASN A 171 13.84 12.99 22.64
CA ASN A 171 15.14 13.53 22.25
C ASN A 171 15.23 13.72 20.73
N ILE A 172 14.80 12.72 19.93
CA ILE A 172 14.73 12.83 18.46
C ILE A 172 13.86 14.03 18.07
N GLN A 173 12.67 14.14 18.63
CA GLN A 173 11.75 15.24 18.31
C GLN A 173 12.35 16.60 18.68
N ARG A 174 12.92 16.73 19.90
CA ARG A 174 13.55 17.97 20.39
C ARG A 174 14.70 18.42 19.49
N GLU A 175 15.53 17.50 19.03
CA GLU A 175 16.62 17.85 18.11
C GLU A 175 16.07 18.31 16.76
N LEU A 176 15.09 17.62 16.19
CA LEU A 176 14.47 17.99 14.91
C LEU A 176 13.80 19.39 14.97
N GLU A 177 13.25 19.78 16.12
CA GLU A 177 12.58 21.06 16.34
C GLU A 177 13.55 22.18 16.76
N SER A 178 14.77 21.86 17.17
CA SER A 178 15.69 22.82 17.80
C SER A 178 16.28 23.85 16.86
N GLY A 179 16.41 23.55 15.57
CA GLY A 179 17.10 24.37 14.59
C GLY A 179 18.59 24.64 14.88
N ARG A 180 19.20 23.90 15.83
CA ARG A 180 20.60 24.10 16.25
C ARG A 180 21.57 23.52 15.22
N PRO A 181 22.79 24.06 15.13
CA PRO A 181 23.85 23.42 14.34
C PRO A 181 24.06 21.95 14.78
N GLY A 182 24.02 21.02 13.83
CA GLY A 182 24.19 19.59 14.10
C GLY A 182 22.94 18.85 14.59
N ALA A 183 21.76 19.49 14.68
CA ALA A 183 20.52 18.89 15.14
C ALA A 183 20.14 17.61 14.39
N GLU A 184 20.23 17.60 13.05
CA GLU A 184 19.97 16.39 12.25
C GLU A 184 20.94 15.24 12.58
N ARG A 185 22.20 15.58 12.86
CA ARG A 185 23.19 14.56 13.26
C ARG A 185 22.88 14.02 14.63
N ALA A 186 22.52 14.87 15.62
CA ALA A 186 22.09 14.47 16.93
C ALA A 186 20.83 13.59 16.89
N ALA A 187 19.81 13.99 16.11
CA ALA A 187 18.61 13.19 15.90
C ALA A 187 18.94 11.79 15.33
N ARG A 188 19.87 11.71 14.36
CA ARG A 188 20.33 10.42 13.81
C ARG A 188 21.06 9.55 14.83
N HIS A 189 21.84 10.13 15.76
CA HIS A 189 22.46 9.35 16.85
C HIS A 189 21.41 8.81 17.83
N HIS A 190 20.42 9.62 18.20
CA HIS A 190 19.29 9.14 19.02
C HIS A 190 18.48 8.06 18.28
N LEU A 191 18.33 8.18 16.97
CA LEU A 191 17.68 7.16 16.15
C LEU A 191 18.50 5.84 16.12
N GLY A 192 19.83 5.93 16.12
CA GLY A 192 20.71 4.77 16.30
C GLY A 192 20.51 4.08 17.64
N LEU A 193 20.43 4.85 18.72
CA LEU A 193 20.11 4.30 20.06
C LEU A 193 18.72 3.66 20.09
N LEU A 194 17.75 4.23 19.38
CA LEU A 194 16.42 3.61 19.24
C LEU A 194 16.50 2.28 18.49
N GLY A 195 17.36 2.16 17.47
CA GLY A 195 17.66 0.89 16.79
C GLY A 195 18.18 -0.17 17.74
N VAL A 196 19.17 0.19 18.59
CA VAL A 196 19.71 -0.70 19.63
C VAL A 196 18.63 -1.09 20.67
N TRP A 197 17.76 -0.13 21.03
CA TRP A 197 16.64 -0.43 21.92
C TRP A 197 15.68 -1.47 21.30
N LEU A 198 15.38 -1.34 20.01
CA LEU A 198 14.54 -2.30 19.27
C LEU A 198 15.18 -3.69 19.20
N GLU A 199 16.48 -3.78 18.97
CA GLU A 199 17.22 -5.03 18.93
C GLU A 199 17.14 -5.75 20.30
N ARG A 200 17.53 -5.07 21.39
CA ARG A 200 17.51 -5.62 22.76
C ARG A 200 16.14 -6.10 23.22
N ASN A 201 15.10 -5.33 22.91
CA ASN A 201 13.73 -5.68 23.31
C ASN A 201 13.04 -6.61 22.29
N GLY A 202 13.53 -6.66 21.05
CA GLY A 202 13.04 -7.53 20.00
C GLY A 202 13.40 -9.00 20.23
N GLU A 203 14.58 -9.30 20.72
CA GLU A 203 15.02 -10.67 21.02
C GLU A 203 14.12 -11.34 22.07
N THR A 204 13.71 -10.60 23.09
CA THR A 204 12.80 -11.07 24.14
C THR A 204 11.37 -11.28 23.64
N ALA A 205 10.95 -10.58 22.60
CA ALA A 205 9.58 -10.67 22.07
C ALA A 205 9.41 -11.76 20.99
N LEU A 206 10.49 -12.20 20.42
CA LEU A 206 10.54 -13.36 19.53
C LEU A 206 10.48 -14.65 20.39
N ASP A 207 9.48 -14.72 21.33
CA ASP A 207 9.15 -15.95 22.06
C ASP A 207 9.16 -17.16 21.10
N GLY A 208 10.31 -17.77 20.87
CA GLY A 208 10.65 -19.02 20.20
C GLY A 208 9.66 -19.71 19.24
N LYS A 209 8.47 -19.19 19.06
CA LYS A 209 7.44 -19.73 18.18
C LYS A 209 7.64 -19.20 16.77
N LYS A 210 8.27 -20.01 15.95
CA LYS A 210 8.29 -19.79 14.49
C LYS A 210 6.85 -19.54 14.01
N PRO A 211 6.64 -18.51 13.15
CA PRO A 211 5.34 -18.28 12.55
C PRO A 211 4.80 -19.58 11.93
N ASP A 212 3.52 -19.87 12.15
CA ASP A 212 2.86 -21.03 11.52
C ASP A 212 2.83 -20.87 9.98
N ALA A 213 2.48 -21.95 9.28
CA ALA A 213 2.45 -21.95 7.82
C ALA A 213 1.48 -20.90 7.24
N ALA A 214 0.35 -20.65 7.94
CA ALA A 214 -0.64 -19.66 7.51
C ALA A 214 -0.07 -18.24 7.59
N ARG A 215 0.60 -17.88 8.69
CA ARG A 215 1.23 -16.56 8.85
C ARG A 215 2.37 -16.34 7.85
N ARG A 216 3.18 -17.38 7.58
CA ARG A 216 4.22 -17.29 6.55
C ARG A 216 3.64 -17.07 5.16
N LEU A 217 2.55 -17.78 4.81
CA LEU A 217 1.89 -17.60 3.52
C LEU A 217 1.27 -16.20 3.39
N ALA A 218 0.60 -15.71 4.43
CA ALA A 218 0.03 -14.36 4.44
C ALA A 218 1.12 -13.28 4.30
N ALA A 219 2.26 -13.43 4.99
CA ALA A 219 3.40 -12.52 4.86
C ALA A 219 3.96 -12.51 3.44
N ARG A 220 4.22 -13.68 2.84
CA ARG A 220 4.68 -13.79 1.45
C ARG A 220 3.67 -13.18 0.46
N TYR A 221 2.38 -13.36 0.70
CA TYR A 221 1.35 -12.75 -0.13
C TYR A 221 1.39 -11.23 -0.05
N THR A 222 1.46 -10.65 1.14
CA THR A 222 1.50 -9.19 1.31
C THR A 222 2.79 -8.57 0.77
N GLU A 223 3.92 -9.27 0.85
CA GLU A 223 5.18 -8.87 0.25
C GLU A 223 5.11 -8.85 -1.29
N LEU A 224 4.63 -9.94 -1.89
CA LEU A 224 4.43 -10.04 -3.34
C LEU A 224 3.42 -9.01 -3.85
N LEU A 225 2.33 -8.83 -3.11
CA LEU A 225 1.30 -7.82 -3.40
C LEU A 225 1.91 -6.43 -3.42
N GLU A 226 2.73 -6.06 -2.44
CA GLU A 226 3.36 -4.75 -2.39
C GLU A 226 4.29 -4.49 -3.58
N GLY A 227 5.02 -5.50 -4.02
CA GLY A 227 5.87 -5.40 -5.21
C GLY A 227 5.10 -5.26 -6.53
N GLU A 228 3.89 -5.81 -6.60
CA GLU A 228 3.20 -6.00 -7.89
C GLU A 228 1.77 -5.44 -7.99
N PHE A 229 1.24 -4.74 -6.97
CA PHE A 229 -0.16 -4.28 -6.95
C PHE A 229 -0.55 -3.36 -8.13
N ARG A 230 0.42 -2.74 -8.80
CA ARG A 230 0.21 -1.89 -9.99
C ARG A 230 0.16 -2.66 -11.29
N SER A 231 0.41 -3.96 -11.28
CA SER A 231 0.50 -4.80 -12.48
C SER A 231 -0.87 -5.18 -13.08
N GLY A 232 -1.98 -4.89 -12.39
CA GLY A 232 -3.31 -5.33 -12.80
C GLY A 232 -3.58 -6.82 -12.55
N LYS A 233 -2.67 -7.55 -11.89
CA LYS A 233 -2.83 -8.96 -11.52
C LYS A 233 -3.99 -9.15 -10.55
N GLY A 234 -4.74 -10.24 -10.73
CA GLY A 234 -5.79 -10.67 -9.83
C GLY A 234 -5.28 -11.66 -8.77
N VAL A 235 -6.12 -11.98 -7.77
CA VAL A 235 -5.78 -12.93 -6.70
C VAL A 235 -5.33 -14.30 -7.23
N SER A 236 -5.88 -14.75 -8.37
CA SER A 236 -5.49 -16.01 -9.01
C SER A 236 -4.02 -16.02 -9.45
N ASP A 237 -3.51 -14.89 -9.91
CA ASP A 237 -2.12 -14.78 -10.36
C ASP A 237 -1.16 -14.81 -9.16
N TYR A 238 -1.51 -14.11 -8.08
CA TYR A 238 -0.76 -14.17 -6.83
C TYR A 238 -0.78 -15.56 -6.21
N ALA A 239 -1.93 -16.23 -6.19
CA ALA A 239 -2.05 -17.59 -5.68
C ALA A 239 -1.17 -18.56 -6.47
N ARG A 240 -1.17 -18.44 -7.82
CA ARG A 240 -0.31 -19.23 -8.71
C ARG A 240 1.17 -19.00 -8.41
N ALA A 241 1.60 -17.74 -8.25
CA ALA A 241 2.98 -17.40 -7.92
C ALA A 241 3.43 -17.94 -6.55
N LEU A 242 2.48 -18.08 -5.61
CA LEU A 242 2.73 -18.65 -4.28
C LEU A 242 2.60 -20.17 -4.21
N GLY A 243 2.21 -20.83 -5.33
CA GLY A 243 2.02 -22.29 -5.39
C GLY A 243 0.80 -22.79 -4.63
N VAL A 244 -0.26 -21.98 -4.51
CA VAL A 244 -1.49 -22.30 -3.79
C VAL A 244 -2.74 -22.01 -4.63
N THR A 245 -3.90 -22.53 -4.20
CA THR A 245 -5.17 -22.16 -4.83
C THR A 245 -5.67 -20.80 -4.32
N PRO A 246 -6.44 -20.02 -5.12
CA PRO A 246 -7.05 -18.76 -4.67
C PRO A 246 -7.94 -18.92 -3.44
N THR A 247 -8.67 -20.04 -3.35
CA THR A 247 -9.52 -20.36 -2.20
C THR A 247 -8.68 -20.58 -0.93
N HIS A 248 -7.57 -21.32 -1.05
CA HIS A 248 -6.65 -21.54 0.08
C HIS A 248 -6.01 -20.20 0.53
N LEU A 249 -5.54 -19.39 -0.40
CA LEU A 249 -4.97 -18.06 -0.10
C LEU A 249 -5.98 -17.17 0.64
N THR A 250 -7.21 -17.09 0.14
CA THR A 250 -8.29 -16.31 0.76
C THR A 250 -8.61 -16.82 2.16
N ARG A 251 -8.69 -18.15 2.36
CA ARG A 251 -8.92 -18.75 3.68
C ARG A 251 -7.81 -18.39 4.67
N VAL A 252 -6.56 -18.47 4.24
CA VAL A 252 -5.40 -18.11 5.06
C VAL A 252 -5.43 -16.62 5.43
N CYS A 253 -5.69 -15.73 4.49
CA CYS A 253 -5.81 -14.29 4.77
C CYS A 253 -6.94 -14.00 5.77
N ASN A 254 -8.11 -14.62 5.60
CA ASN A 254 -9.21 -14.47 6.56
C ASN A 254 -8.82 -14.97 7.97
N GLN A 255 -8.10 -16.08 8.05
CA GLN A 255 -7.65 -16.65 9.32
C GLN A 255 -6.61 -15.74 10.02
N THR A 256 -5.69 -15.14 9.28
CA THR A 256 -4.55 -14.38 9.84
C THR A 256 -4.85 -12.90 10.08
N CYS A 257 -5.64 -12.27 9.21
CA CYS A 257 -5.93 -10.84 9.30
C CYS A 257 -7.41 -10.47 9.20
N GLY A 258 -8.33 -11.45 9.12
CA GLY A 258 -9.77 -11.19 9.05
C GLY A 258 -10.24 -10.53 7.76
N ARG A 259 -9.41 -10.53 6.71
CA ARG A 259 -9.69 -9.94 5.38
C ARG A 259 -9.41 -10.97 4.30
N SER A 260 -10.19 -10.96 3.22
CA SER A 260 -9.91 -11.82 2.06
C SER A 260 -8.65 -11.35 1.33
N ALA A 261 -8.03 -12.23 0.55
CA ALA A 261 -6.91 -11.86 -0.31
C ALA A 261 -7.29 -10.73 -1.29
N SER A 262 -8.53 -10.77 -1.81
CA SER A 262 -9.07 -9.73 -2.68
C SER A 262 -9.23 -8.39 -1.97
N ASP A 263 -9.67 -8.38 -0.71
CA ASP A 263 -9.80 -7.15 0.06
C ASP A 263 -8.45 -6.49 0.32
N LEU A 264 -7.41 -7.28 0.64
CA LEU A 264 -6.04 -6.77 0.81
C LEU A 264 -5.51 -6.12 -0.47
N LEU A 265 -5.72 -6.76 -1.62
CA LEU A 265 -5.34 -6.21 -2.93
C LEU A 265 -6.08 -4.90 -3.22
N HIS A 266 -7.40 -4.90 -3.07
CA HIS A 266 -8.20 -3.70 -3.32
C HIS A 266 -7.84 -2.55 -2.38
N ASP A 267 -7.67 -2.82 -1.10
CA ASP A 267 -7.29 -1.80 -0.11
C ASP A 267 -5.98 -1.13 -0.51
N ARG A 268 -4.99 -1.93 -0.93
CA ARG A 268 -3.69 -1.40 -1.37
C ARG A 268 -3.81 -0.53 -2.61
N VAL A 269 -4.52 -1.00 -3.62
CA VAL A 269 -4.72 -0.27 -4.89
C VAL A 269 -5.51 1.02 -4.65
N ILE A 270 -6.59 0.96 -3.86
CA ILE A 270 -7.43 2.14 -3.58
C ILE A 270 -6.71 3.13 -2.66
N PHE A 271 -5.88 2.66 -1.72
CA PHE A 271 -5.03 3.56 -0.93
C PHE A 271 -4.11 4.36 -1.84
N GLU A 272 -3.39 3.70 -2.76
CA GLU A 272 -2.51 4.37 -3.71
C GLU A 272 -3.27 5.35 -4.61
N ALA A 273 -4.46 4.95 -5.09
CA ALA A 273 -5.33 5.83 -5.87
C ALA A 273 -5.69 7.11 -5.11
N ARG A 274 -6.05 6.98 -3.82
CA ARG A 274 -6.36 8.13 -2.95
C ARG A 274 -5.16 9.06 -2.77
N MET A 275 -3.96 8.48 -2.56
CA MET A 275 -2.72 9.25 -2.43
C MET A 275 -2.43 10.02 -3.73
N MET A 276 -2.46 9.35 -4.89
CA MET A 276 -2.23 10.00 -6.18
C MET A 276 -3.27 11.09 -6.48
N LEU A 277 -4.54 10.88 -6.12
CA LEU A 277 -5.60 11.88 -6.28
C LEU A 277 -5.40 13.10 -5.39
N SER A 278 -4.91 12.94 -4.16
CA SER A 278 -4.69 14.01 -3.18
C SER A 278 -3.38 14.78 -3.43
N GLU A 279 -2.33 14.09 -3.84
CA GLU A 279 -0.97 14.64 -3.87
C GLU A 279 -0.52 15.05 -5.28
N THR A 280 -1.27 14.63 -6.32
CA THR A 280 -0.89 14.93 -7.70
C THR A 280 -2.04 15.55 -8.48
N ARG A 281 -1.68 16.26 -9.58
CA ARG A 281 -2.64 16.75 -10.56
C ARG A 281 -2.76 15.85 -11.79
N LEU A 282 -2.30 14.60 -11.70
CA LEU A 282 -2.38 13.64 -12.80
C LEU A 282 -3.83 13.44 -13.27
N PRO A 283 -4.09 13.36 -14.58
CA PRO A 283 -5.41 12.99 -15.09
C PRO A 283 -5.87 11.64 -14.53
N ILE A 284 -7.18 11.50 -14.27
CA ILE A 284 -7.75 10.27 -13.70
C ILE A 284 -7.43 9.04 -14.55
N ALA A 285 -7.45 9.20 -15.89
CA ALA A 285 -7.09 8.13 -16.81
C ALA A 285 -5.64 7.66 -16.62
N ARG A 286 -4.71 8.58 -16.32
CA ARG A 286 -3.31 8.24 -16.06
C ARG A 286 -3.13 7.55 -14.73
N ILE A 287 -3.89 7.93 -13.71
CA ILE A 287 -3.92 7.23 -12.42
C ILE A 287 -4.43 5.80 -12.61
N ALA A 288 -5.50 5.62 -13.38
CA ALA A 288 -6.04 4.29 -13.69
C ALA A 288 -4.99 3.39 -14.37
N GLU A 289 -4.32 3.91 -15.40
CA GLU A 289 -3.25 3.19 -16.11
C GLU A 289 -2.07 2.84 -15.20
N ALA A 290 -1.62 3.80 -14.38
CA ALA A 290 -0.54 3.61 -13.41
C ALA A 290 -0.83 2.55 -12.34
N LEU A 291 -2.09 2.28 -12.08
CA LEU A 291 -2.57 1.28 -11.14
C LEU A 291 -2.99 -0.04 -11.82
N GLY A 292 -2.67 -0.22 -13.11
CA GLY A 292 -2.91 -1.44 -13.86
C GLY A 292 -4.36 -1.66 -14.29
N PHE A 293 -5.21 -0.62 -14.29
CA PHE A 293 -6.58 -0.74 -14.78
C PHE A 293 -6.63 -0.66 -16.31
N THR A 294 -7.42 -1.51 -16.93
CA THR A 294 -7.62 -1.56 -18.39
C THR A 294 -8.37 -0.35 -18.94
N SER A 295 -9.19 0.33 -18.11
CA SER A 295 -9.89 1.55 -18.51
C SER A 295 -10.16 2.48 -17.33
N ALA A 296 -10.22 3.79 -17.61
CA ALA A 296 -10.58 4.81 -16.63
C ALA A 296 -12.02 4.67 -16.11
N ALA A 297 -12.93 4.16 -16.93
CA ALA A 297 -14.32 3.91 -16.55
C ALA A 297 -14.40 2.77 -15.51
N TYR A 298 -13.64 1.71 -15.73
CA TYR A 298 -13.57 0.60 -14.79
C TYR A 298 -12.93 1.04 -13.46
N PHE A 299 -11.81 1.77 -13.51
CA PHE A 299 -11.19 2.39 -12.32
C PHE A 299 -12.20 3.25 -11.55
N THR A 300 -12.96 4.11 -12.25
CA THR A 300 -13.94 5.00 -11.60
C THR A 300 -14.98 4.21 -10.82
N ARG A 301 -15.54 3.14 -11.40
CA ARG A 301 -16.51 2.26 -10.73
C ARG A 301 -15.90 1.56 -9.50
N ALA A 302 -14.72 0.97 -9.67
CA ALA A 302 -14.01 0.29 -8.58
C ALA A 302 -13.66 1.23 -7.42
N PHE A 303 -13.16 2.43 -7.75
CA PHE A 303 -12.86 3.46 -6.76
C PHE A 303 -14.12 3.94 -6.02
N GLN A 304 -15.19 4.25 -6.75
CA GLN A 304 -16.45 4.71 -6.17
C GLN A 304 -17.06 3.67 -5.24
N HIS A 305 -17.03 2.40 -5.63
CA HIS A 305 -17.52 1.30 -4.80
C HIS A 305 -16.80 1.20 -3.45
N ARG A 306 -15.48 1.44 -3.44
CA ARG A 306 -14.65 1.31 -2.22
C ARG A 306 -14.48 2.62 -1.45
N ALA A 307 -14.49 3.75 -2.12
CA ALA A 307 -14.29 5.07 -1.51
C ALA A 307 -15.59 5.82 -1.21
N GLY A 308 -16.73 5.33 -1.69
CA GLY A 308 -18.04 5.98 -1.55
C GLY A 308 -18.21 7.25 -2.40
N LYS A 309 -17.17 7.68 -3.11
CA LYS A 309 -17.15 8.90 -3.94
C LYS A 309 -16.41 8.61 -5.25
N THR A 310 -16.77 9.34 -6.32
CA THR A 310 -16.00 9.26 -7.57
C THR A 310 -14.59 9.83 -7.38
N PRO A 311 -13.58 9.42 -8.20
CA PRO A 311 -12.23 9.98 -8.14
C PRO A 311 -12.19 11.51 -8.26
N SER A 312 -13.02 12.09 -9.14
CA SER A 312 -13.13 13.55 -9.31
C SER A 312 -13.70 14.25 -8.08
N ALA A 313 -14.74 13.67 -7.45
CA ALA A 313 -15.31 14.21 -6.23
C ALA A 313 -14.33 14.09 -5.06
N PHE A 314 -13.57 12.97 -4.98
CA PHE A 314 -12.56 12.78 -3.94
C PHE A 314 -11.45 13.82 -4.06
N ARG A 315 -10.93 14.07 -5.27
CA ARG A 315 -9.88 15.08 -5.53
C ARG A 315 -10.31 16.50 -5.14
N ARG A 316 -11.59 16.86 -5.37
CA ARG A 316 -12.09 18.20 -5.02
C ARG A 316 -12.31 18.41 -3.52
N ALA A 317 -12.43 17.33 -2.77
CA ALA A 317 -12.70 17.38 -1.33
C ALA A 317 -11.44 17.34 -0.46
N GLY A 318 -10.28 17.02 -1.03
CA GLY A 318 -8.96 17.04 -0.39
C GLY A 318 -8.11 18.16 -0.93
#